data_671006f69d704b7d7eaec15b20901cb2
#
_entry.id   671006f69d704b7d7eaec15b20901cb2
#
_cell.length_a   1.000
_cell.length_b   1.000
_cell.length_c   1.000
_cell.angle_alpha   90.00
_cell.angle_beta   90.00
_cell.angle_gamma   90.00
#
_symmetry.space_group_name_H-M   'P 1'
#
loop_
_entity.id
_entity.type
_entity.pdbx_description
1 polymer ?
#
loop_
_entity_poly.entity_id
_entity_poly.type
_entity_poly.pdbx_seq_one_letter_code
_entity_poly.pdbx_strand_id
1 'polypeptide(L)'
;MNWQTFLEATIGQWELLVRLLVACICGCVIGVERSFRQKEAGIRTHVILAMASALIMVVSKYGFFDLAGTNMNADGSRIASNIVTGISFLGAGVIFVRGGSIKGLTTAAGIWATAGIGMALGA
;
A
#
# COMPACT_ATOMS: atom_id res chain seq x y z
N MET A 1 -6.85 -0.53 33.07
CA MET A 1 -7.38 -0.23 31.73
C MET A 1 -8.87 0.04 31.90
N ASN A 2 -9.30 1.28 31.59
CA ASN A 2 -10.71 1.67 31.73
C ASN A 2 -11.52 1.14 30.53
N TRP A 3 -12.81 0.86 30.77
CA TRP A 3 -13.75 0.42 29.73
C TRP A 3 -13.78 1.36 28.51
N GLN A 4 -13.63 2.64 28.72
CA GLN A 4 -13.57 3.64 27.65
C GLN A 4 -12.32 3.52 26.78
N THR A 5 -11.16 3.33 27.38
CA THR A 5 -9.90 3.07 26.63
C THR A 5 -9.95 1.76 25.84
N PHE A 6 -10.65 0.75 26.37
CA PHE A 6 -10.88 -0.50 25.64
C PHE A 6 -11.77 -0.29 24.41
N LEU A 7 -12.87 0.47 24.54
CA LEU A 7 -13.76 0.80 23.44
C LEU A 7 -13.07 1.64 22.36
N GLU A 8 -12.31 2.65 22.77
CA GLU A 8 -11.54 3.49 21.83
C GLU A 8 -10.49 2.67 21.07
N ALA A 9 -9.80 1.77 21.74
CA ALA A 9 -8.85 0.86 21.11
C ALA A 9 -9.54 -0.10 20.12
N THR A 10 -10.74 -0.57 20.45
CA THR A 10 -11.51 -1.48 19.59
C THR A 10 -12.06 -0.75 18.36
N ILE A 11 -12.55 0.47 18.52
CA ILE A 11 -13.03 1.31 17.40
C ILE A 11 -11.87 1.60 16.44
N GLY A 12 -10.69 1.93 16.95
CA GLY A 12 -9.50 2.14 16.14
C GLY A 12 -9.10 0.89 15.34
N GLN A 13 -9.26 -0.30 15.90
CA GLN A 13 -8.99 -1.56 15.20
C GLN A 13 -9.96 -1.79 14.03
N TRP A 14 -11.26 -1.50 14.21
CA TRP A 14 -12.25 -1.59 13.14
C TRP A 14 -11.97 -0.61 12.01
N GLU A 15 -11.55 0.61 12.34
CA GLU A 15 -11.15 1.59 11.34
C GLU A 15 -10.01 1.08 10.47
N LEU A 16 -8.98 0.50 11.08
CA LEU A 16 -7.84 -0.07 10.34
C LEU A 16 -8.25 -1.22 9.42
N LEU A 17 -9.15 -2.09 9.89
CA LEU A 17 -9.70 -3.17 9.07
C LEU A 17 -10.49 -2.63 7.87
N VAL A 18 -11.31 -1.61 8.07
CA VAL A 18 -12.07 -0.95 6.99
C VAL A 18 -11.12 -0.35 5.96
N ARG A 19 -10.05 0.32 6.38
CA ARG A 19 -9.04 0.89 5.49
C ARG A 19 -8.39 -0.20 4.60
N LEU A 20 -8.02 -1.34 5.19
CA LEU A 20 -7.46 -2.47 4.46
C LEU A 20 -8.46 -3.09 3.48
N LEU A 21 -9.74 -3.20 3.86
CA LEU A 21 -10.79 -3.71 2.99
C LEU A 21 -11.02 -2.77 1.80
N VAL A 22 -11.06 -1.47 2.02
CA VAL A 22 -11.19 -0.48 0.94
C VAL A 22 -9.98 -0.53 0.01
N ALA A 23 -8.76 -0.69 0.56
CA ALA A 23 -7.56 -0.88 -0.25
C ALA A 23 -7.65 -2.15 -1.10
N CYS A 24 -8.17 -3.26 -0.55
CA CYS A 24 -8.43 -4.49 -1.28
C CYS A 24 -9.38 -4.24 -2.46
N ILE A 25 -10.50 -3.56 -2.24
CA ILE A 25 -11.49 -3.24 -3.27
C ILE A 25 -10.87 -2.38 -4.37
N CYS A 26 -10.12 -1.33 -4.01
CA CYS A 26 -9.42 -0.49 -4.99
C CYS A 26 -8.42 -1.30 -5.82
N GLY A 27 -7.65 -2.16 -5.19
CA GLY A 27 -6.72 -3.07 -5.87
C GLY A 27 -7.45 -4.03 -6.81
N CYS A 28 -8.61 -4.57 -6.39
CA CYS A 28 -9.46 -5.40 -7.24
C CYS A 28 -9.94 -4.65 -8.50
N VAL A 29 -10.46 -3.45 -8.33
CA VAL A 29 -10.98 -2.64 -9.47
C VAL A 29 -9.88 -2.40 -10.51
N ILE A 30 -8.71 -1.96 -10.08
CA ILE A 30 -7.58 -1.74 -10.98
C ILE A 30 -7.12 -3.07 -11.59
N GLY A 31 -7.00 -4.11 -10.78
CA GLY A 31 -6.52 -5.42 -11.21
C GLY A 31 -7.45 -6.10 -12.20
N VAL A 32 -8.77 -5.94 -12.08
CA VAL A 32 -9.76 -6.43 -13.03
C VAL A 32 -9.55 -5.78 -14.40
N GLU A 33 -9.43 -4.46 -14.43
CA GLU A 33 -9.16 -3.73 -15.69
C GLU A 33 -7.85 -4.22 -16.33
N ARG A 34 -6.81 -4.41 -15.54
CA ARG A 34 -5.52 -4.92 -16.02
C ARG A 34 -5.62 -6.34 -16.56
N SER A 35 -6.35 -7.21 -15.87
CA SER A 35 -6.57 -8.59 -16.31
C SER A 35 -7.37 -8.66 -17.61
N PHE A 36 -8.40 -7.85 -17.76
CA PHE A 36 -9.17 -7.78 -19.01
C PHE A 36 -8.32 -7.32 -20.20
N ARG A 37 -7.35 -6.44 -19.96
CA ARG A 37 -6.40 -5.99 -20.99
C ARG A 37 -5.20 -6.90 -21.16
N GLN A 38 -5.18 -8.06 -20.52
CA GLN A 38 -4.08 -9.05 -20.56
C GLN A 38 -2.70 -8.44 -20.29
N LYS A 39 -2.63 -7.56 -19.27
CA LYS A 39 -1.37 -6.97 -18.80
C LYS A 39 -0.65 -7.93 -17.85
N GLU A 40 0.65 -7.73 -17.68
CA GLU A 40 1.53 -8.61 -16.89
C GLU A 40 1.14 -8.67 -15.41
N ALA A 41 0.68 -7.54 -14.83
CA ALA A 41 0.17 -7.47 -13.47
C ALA A 41 -1.36 -7.43 -13.48
N GLY A 42 -2.00 -8.45 -12.91
CA GLY A 42 -3.45 -8.59 -12.86
C GLY A 42 -4.05 -8.35 -11.47
N ILE A 43 -5.19 -8.98 -11.21
CA ILE A 43 -5.98 -8.80 -9.98
C ILE A 43 -5.15 -9.11 -8.74
N ARG A 44 -4.52 -10.26 -8.67
CA ARG A 44 -3.76 -10.69 -7.48
C ARG A 44 -2.66 -9.70 -7.13
N THR A 45 -1.92 -9.26 -8.13
CA THR A 45 -0.80 -8.32 -7.94
C THR A 45 -1.30 -6.99 -7.39
N HIS A 46 -2.33 -6.40 -7.98
CA HIS A 46 -2.85 -5.10 -7.56
C HIS A 46 -3.54 -5.15 -6.19
N VAL A 47 -4.25 -6.24 -5.87
CA VAL A 47 -4.86 -6.43 -4.54
C VAL A 47 -3.81 -6.51 -3.46
N ILE A 48 -2.81 -7.39 -3.63
CA ILE A 48 -1.74 -7.55 -2.64
C ILE A 48 -0.97 -6.25 -2.48
N LEU A 49 -0.68 -5.56 -3.58
CA LEU A 49 0.06 -4.31 -3.57
C LEU A 49 -0.67 -3.19 -2.83
N ALA A 50 -1.97 -3.01 -3.11
CA ALA A 50 -2.79 -2.00 -2.43
C ALA A 50 -2.90 -2.29 -0.93
N MET A 51 -3.19 -3.54 -0.56
CA MET A 51 -3.31 -3.94 0.84
C MET A 51 -1.98 -3.83 1.58
N ALA A 52 -0.89 -4.32 1.00
CA ALA A 52 0.43 -4.24 1.62
C ALA A 52 0.88 -2.80 1.81
N SER A 53 0.68 -1.93 0.82
CA SER A 53 1.00 -0.51 0.92
C SER A 53 0.18 0.18 2.00
N ALA A 54 -1.12 -0.12 2.11
CA ALA A 54 -1.99 0.40 3.16
C ALA A 54 -1.53 -0.09 4.55
N LEU A 55 -1.24 -1.38 4.69
CA LEU A 55 -0.78 -1.96 5.95
C LEU A 55 0.56 -1.36 6.41
N ILE A 56 1.53 -1.26 5.51
CA ILE A 56 2.83 -0.67 5.84
C ILE A 56 2.67 0.82 6.19
N MET A 57 1.76 1.54 5.52
CA MET A 57 1.46 2.93 5.85
C MET A 57 0.82 3.07 7.24
N VAL A 58 -0.10 2.17 7.61
CA VAL A 58 -0.66 2.08 8.97
C VAL A 58 0.45 1.87 9.99
N VAL A 59 1.36 0.92 9.76
CA VAL A 59 2.51 0.68 10.63
C VAL A 59 3.41 1.90 10.70
N SER A 60 3.65 2.59 9.58
CA SER A 60 4.46 3.81 9.54
C SER A 60 3.89 4.91 10.40
N LYS A 61 2.56 5.07 10.39
CA LYS A 61 1.86 6.13 11.11
C LYS A 61 1.60 5.81 12.58
N TYR A 62 1.20 4.58 12.87
CA TYR A 62 0.70 4.19 14.19
C TYR A 62 1.60 3.20 14.95
N GLY A 63 2.48 2.49 14.25
CA GLY A 63 3.26 1.39 14.83
C GLY A 63 4.27 1.79 15.89
N PHE A 64 4.59 3.08 15.99
CA PHE A 64 5.59 3.61 16.95
C PHE A 64 4.98 4.59 17.95
N PHE A 65 3.69 4.53 18.14
CA PHE A 65 2.96 5.46 19.01
C PHE A 65 3.38 5.31 20.49
N ASP A 66 3.80 4.12 20.89
CA ASP A 66 4.35 3.82 22.21
C ASP A 66 5.70 4.51 22.51
N LEU A 67 6.41 4.92 21.46
CA LEU A 67 7.66 5.66 21.57
C LEU A 67 7.44 7.18 21.68
N ALA A 68 6.21 7.65 21.46
CA ALA A 68 5.86 9.06 21.61
C ALA A 68 6.03 9.49 23.06
N GLY A 69 6.88 10.48 23.30
CA GLY A 69 7.24 10.96 24.65
C GLY A 69 8.55 10.40 25.19
N THR A 70 9.21 9.50 24.48
CA THR A 70 10.60 9.12 24.75
C THR A 70 11.56 10.05 23.99
N ASN A 71 12.85 10.03 24.35
CA ASN A 71 13.90 10.78 23.62
C ASN A 71 14.16 10.23 22.20
N MET A 72 13.39 9.24 21.75
CA MET A 72 13.48 8.67 20.41
C MET A 72 12.48 9.36 19.49
N ASN A 73 12.98 10.15 18.54
CA ASN A 73 12.17 10.75 17.47
C ASN A 73 11.84 9.67 16.43
N ALA A 74 10.67 9.05 16.56
CA ALA A 74 10.15 8.16 15.53
C ALA A 74 9.57 9.00 14.37
N ASP A 75 10.25 8.99 13.23
CA ASP A 75 9.78 9.65 12.01
C ASP A 75 8.90 8.69 11.19
N GLY A 76 7.59 8.84 11.29
CA GLY A 76 6.61 8.03 10.56
C GLY A 76 6.73 8.15 9.04
N SER A 77 7.39 9.16 8.50
CA SER A 77 7.58 9.30 7.04
C SER A 77 8.65 8.38 6.48
N ARG A 78 9.56 7.88 7.29
CA ARG A 78 10.70 7.06 6.84
C ARG A 78 10.26 5.71 6.27
N ILE A 79 9.35 5.01 6.94
CA ILE A 79 8.82 3.74 6.43
C ILE A 79 7.96 4.01 5.20
N ALA A 80 7.13 5.04 5.22
CA ALA A 80 6.31 5.43 4.08
C ALA A 80 7.15 5.75 2.83
N SER A 81 8.27 6.47 2.98
CA SER A 81 9.17 6.77 1.87
C SER A 81 9.79 5.51 1.27
N ASN A 82 10.07 4.49 2.09
CA ASN A 82 10.59 3.21 1.64
C ASN A 82 9.57 2.39 0.83
N ILE A 83 8.27 2.60 1.03
CA ILE A 83 7.24 2.00 0.16
C ILE A 83 7.45 2.49 -1.27
N VAL A 84 7.61 3.78 -1.48
CA VAL A 84 7.81 4.39 -2.81
C VAL A 84 9.06 3.81 -3.48
N THR A 85 10.15 3.68 -2.74
CA THR A 85 11.40 3.09 -3.24
C THR A 85 11.21 1.62 -3.61
N GLY A 86 10.60 0.82 -2.75
CA GLY A 86 10.35 -0.61 -2.99
C GLY A 86 9.43 -0.86 -4.19
N ILE A 87 8.38 -0.07 -4.33
CA ILE A 87 7.47 -0.16 -5.47
C ILE A 87 8.16 0.24 -6.77
N SER A 88 9.07 1.19 -6.73
CA SER A 88 9.88 1.56 -7.90
C SER A 88 10.74 0.40 -8.38
N PHE A 89 11.26 -0.42 -7.47
CA PHE A 89 11.97 -1.65 -7.82
C PHE A 89 11.06 -2.67 -8.53
N LEU A 90 9.84 -2.90 -8.03
CA LEU A 90 8.86 -3.77 -8.69
C LEU A 90 8.44 -3.21 -10.05
N GLY A 91 8.22 -1.90 -10.14
CA GLY A 91 7.90 -1.22 -11.39
C GLY A 91 9.00 -1.40 -12.43
N ALA A 92 10.24 -1.21 -12.04
CA ALA A 92 11.39 -1.45 -12.92
C ALA A 92 11.46 -2.91 -13.38
N GLY A 93 11.13 -3.86 -12.51
CA GLY A 93 11.15 -5.30 -12.80
C GLY A 93 10.15 -5.74 -13.88
N VAL A 94 9.07 -4.99 -14.12
CA VAL A 94 8.08 -5.32 -15.16
C VAL A 94 8.34 -4.61 -16.50
N ILE A 95 9.33 -3.74 -16.56
CA ILE A 95 9.73 -3.05 -17.79
C ILE A 95 10.81 -3.88 -18.48
N PHE A 96 10.59 -4.20 -19.73
CA PHE A 96 11.54 -4.97 -20.53
C PHE A 96 11.56 -4.54 -21.98
N VAL A 97 12.65 -4.83 -22.67
CA VAL A 97 12.84 -4.58 -24.10
C VAL A 97 12.65 -5.88 -24.85
N ARG A 98 11.76 -5.86 -25.84
CA ARG A 98 11.51 -6.99 -26.72
C ARG A 98 11.35 -6.52 -28.15
N GLY A 99 12.15 -7.09 -29.04
CA GLY A 99 12.06 -6.75 -30.47
C GLY A 99 12.29 -5.27 -30.78
N GLY A 100 13.15 -4.58 -30.03
CA GLY A 100 13.44 -3.14 -30.21
C GLY A 100 12.36 -2.21 -29.65
N SER A 101 11.31 -2.73 -28.97
CA SER A 101 10.31 -1.91 -28.31
C SER A 101 10.30 -2.14 -26.79
N ILE A 102 9.98 -1.09 -26.03
CA ILE A 102 9.88 -1.11 -24.58
C ILE A 102 8.45 -1.54 -24.20
N LYS A 103 8.33 -2.55 -23.33
CA LYS A 103 7.08 -3.09 -22.81
C LYS A 103 7.00 -2.89 -21.30
N GLY A 104 5.79 -2.89 -20.76
CA GLY A 104 5.57 -2.84 -19.31
C GLY A 104 5.52 -1.45 -18.68
N LEU A 105 5.68 -0.37 -19.44
CA LEU A 105 5.64 1.00 -18.91
C LEU A 105 4.29 1.33 -18.24
N THR A 106 3.19 0.99 -18.90
CA THR A 106 1.83 1.23 -18.35
C THR A 106 1.59 0.35 -17.13
N THR A 107 2.07 -0.88 -17.14
CA THR A 107 1.98 -1.79 -16.00
C THR A 107 2.77 -1.27 -14.81
N ALA A 108 3.98 -0.79 -15.04
CA ALA A 108 4.82 -0.16 -14.00
C ALA A 108 4.14 1.07 -13.40
N ALA A 109 3.58 1.94 -14.23
CA ALA A 109 2.81 3.10 -13.78
C ALA A 109 1.56 2.70 -12.97
N GLY A 110 0.86 1.66 -13.40
CA GLY A 110 -0.30 1.09 -12.69
C GLY A 110 0.08 0.53 -11.31
N ILE A 111 1.17 -0.19 -11.21
CA ILE A 111 1.73 -0.69 -9.95
C ILE A 111 2.03 0.47 -9.00
N TRP A 112 2.71 1.50 -9.49
CA TRP A 112 3.08 2.66 -8.70
C TRP A 112 1.83 3.43 -8.20
N ALA A 113 0.85 3.65 -9.07
CA ALA A 113 -0.41 4.30 -8.72
C ALA A 113 -1.21 3.49 -7.67
N THR A 114 -1.27 2.16 -7.81
CA THR A 114 -1.95 1.26 -6.87
C THR A 114 -1.31 1.34 -5.48
N ALA A 115 0.00 1.38 -5.41
CA ALA A 115 0.72 1.57 -4.16
C ALA A 115 0.40 2.92 -3.51
N GLY A 116 0.34 3.99 -4.30
CA GLY A 116 -0.05 5.32 -3.83
C GLY A 116 -1.47 5.36 -3.25
N ILE A 117 -2.43 4.68 -3.90
CA ILE A 117 -3.80 4.53 -3.38
C ILE A 117 -3.80 3.76 -2.06
N GLY A 118 -3.06 2.67 -1.97
CA GLY A 118 -2.91 1.91 -0.73
C GLY A 118 -2.32 2.76 0.40
N MET A 119 -1.28 3.53 0.13
CA MET A 119 -0.68 4.46 1.09
C MET A 119 -1.69 5.52 1.56
N ALA A 120 -2.44 6.11 0.66
CA ALA A 120 -3.45 7.11 0.99
C ALA A 120 -4.57 6.55 1.88
N LEU A 121 -4.98 5.31 1.65
CA LEU A 121 -5.98 4.62 2.47
C LEU A 121 -5.44 4.19 3.84
N GLY A 122 -4.16 3.90 3.96
CA GLY A 122 -3.50 3.59 5.22
C GLY A 122 -3.21 4.84 6.08
N ALA A 123 -3.14 5.99 5.46
CA ALA A 123 -2.84 7.25 6.16
C ALA A 123 -4.02 7.78 6.94
#